data_55737550b7daa81d47122b3d5d1d35b6
#
_entry.id   55737550b7daa81d47122b3d5d1d35b6
#
_cell.length_a   1.000
_cell.length_b   1.000
_cell.length_c   1.000
_cell.angle_alpha   90.00
_cell.angle_beta   90.00
_cell.angle_gamma   90.00
#
_symmetry.space_group_name_H-M   'P 1'
#
loop_
_entity.id
_entity.type
_entity.pdbx_description
1 polymer ?
#
loop_
_entity_poly.entity_id
_entity_poly.type
_entity_poly.pdbx_seq_one_letter_code
_entity_poly.pdbx_strand_id
1 'polypeptide(L)'
;MAGSSFGNIFRITTWGESHGKALGVVVDGVPAGLTLSETDIQEFLDRRKPGQTSISTPRVEADQVEILSGVFQGRTTGTPISMLVRNTSQKSGDYSEIASYYRPGHADYTFDEKYGFRDYRGGGRSSGRETISRVAAGAIASKILKSMGIDVFAYTTAIGEIAIDYDKFDRDNILALPTAMPDADANAKAMEYLQIARANCDSVGGIMECKVTGLPAGLGDTVFEKLDANLAKAIMSIGAVKAVEIGDGVNVAFSYGSDNNDAFFMNDDEIAKKTNHAGGILGGMSDGDDVIVRAYVKPTPSIFSLQQTVNSAHEDIEIQIKGRHDPIIVPRAVVVMESMTAITILDALLLNMTARLDKIQEFYKK
;
A
#
# COMPACT_ATOMS: atom_id res chain seq x y z
N MET A 1 0.96 19.83 -12.19
CA MET A 1 1.72 18.96 -11.29
C MET A 1 1.35 17.50 -11.57
N ALA A 2 2.34 16.61 -11.57
CA ALA A 2 2.14 15.20 -11.92
C ALA A 2 1.70 14.37 -10.69
N GLY A 3 0.52 14.63 -10.15
CA GLY A 3 -0.02 13.90 -8.98
C GLY A 3 -0.26 12.40 -9.21
N SER A 4 -0.01 11.89 -10.41
CA SER A 4 -0.14 10.46 -10.77
C SER A 4 1.19 9.75 -10.98
N SER A 5 2.33 10.42 -10.72
CA SER A 5 3.67 9.82 -10.83
C SER A 5 4.36 9.77 -9.48
N PHE A 6 5.13 8.71 -9.23
CA PHE A 6 5.88 8.47 -8.00
C PHE A 6 7.20 7.76 -8.33
N GLY A 7 8.26 8.07 -7.54
CA GLY A 7 9.62 7.57 -7.75
C GLY A 7 10.47 8.48 -8.65
N ASN A 8 11.78 8.26 -8.63
CA ASN A 8 12.78 9.03 -9.39
C ASN A 8 13.36 8.20 -10.53
N ILE A 9 14.08 7.11 -10.22
CA ILE A 9 14.65 6.15 -11.18
C ILE A 9 13.64 5.04 -11.44
N PHE A 10 13.24 4.29 -10.40
CA PHE A 10 12.12 3.38 -10.53
C PHE A 10 10.83 4.19 -10.41
N ARG A 11 10.37 4.68 -11.53
CA ARG A 11 9.29 5.65 -11.61
C ARG A 11 8.01 5.02 -12.16
N ILE A 12 6.92 5.24 -11.45
CA ILE A 12 5.60 4.80 -11.89
C ILE A 12 4.74 5.99 -12.28
N THR A 13 3.90 5.82 -13.29
CA THR A 13 2.83 6.75 -13.64
C THR A 13 1.53 5.96 -13.80
N THR A 14 0.58 6.19 -12.89
CA THR A 14 -0.72 5.51 -12.86
C THR A 14 -1.78 6.32 -13.60
N TRP A 15 -2.73 5.64 -14.25
CA TRP A 15 -3.82 6.25 -15.01
C TRP A 15 -5.09 5.42 -14.94
N GLY A 16 -6.20 5.99 -15.40
CA GLY A 16 -7.51 5.34 -15.42
C GLY A 16 -8.32 5.56 -14.14
N GLU A 17 -9.62 5.33 -14.24
CA GLU A 17 -10.63 5.53 -13.20
C GLU A 17 -11.41 4.25 -12.92
N SER A 18 -12.02 4.18 -11.73
CA SER A 18 -12.78 2.99 -11.28
C SER A 18 -13.93 2.58 -12.21
N HIS A 19 -14.52 3.52 -12.93
CA HIS A 19 -15.61 3.32 -13.89
C HIS A 19 -15.22 3.72 -15.33
N GLY A 20 -13.92 3.95 -15.58
CA GLY A 20 -13.37 4.07 -16.92
C GLY A 20 -13.24 2.70 -17.61
N LYS A 21 -12.68 2.67 -18.82
CA LYS A 21 -12.50 1.44 -19.62
C LYS A 21 -11.45 0.51 -19.00
N ALA A 22 -10.42 1.07 -18.40
CA ALA A 22 -9.30 0.35 -17.78
C ALA A 22 -8.59 1.23 -16.75
N LEU A 23 -7.75 0.57 -15.94
CA LEU A 23 -6.71 1.23 -15.14
C LEU A 23 -5.37 0.65 -15.58
N GLY A 24 -4.31 1.46 -15.48
CA GLY A 24 -2.99 0.97 -15.85
C GLY A 24 -1.86 1.76 -15.21
N VAL A 25 -0.66 1.30 -15.48
CA VAL A 25 0.57 1.90 -15.02
C VAL A 25 1.63 1.80 -16.10
N VAL A 26 2.44 2.84 -16.20
CA VAL A 26 3.72 2.80 -16.88
C VAL A 26 4.80 2.80 -15.82
N VAL A 27 5.71 1.82 -15.89
CA VAL A 27 6.87 1.68 -15.00
C VAL A 27 8.11 1.94 -15.82
N ASP A 28 8.86 2.96 -15.46
CA ASP A 28 10.15 3.30 -16.05
C ASP A 28 11.29 2.96 -15.07
N GLY A 29 12.53 2.83 -15.58
CA GLY A 29 13.70 2.51 -14.79
C GLY A 29 13.82 1.06 -14.33
N VAL A 30 13.09 0.12 -14.95
CA VAL A 30 13.26 -1.31 -14.70
C VAL A 30 14.53 -1.80 -15.40
N PRO A 31 15.50 -2.40 -14.70
CA PRO A 31 16.69 -2.98 -15.32
C PRO A 31 16.35 -4.05 -16.37
N ALA A 32 17.11 -4.11 -17.46
CA ALA A 32 16.98 -5.17 -18.46
C ALA A 32 17.40 -6.54 -17.89
N GLY A 33 16.75 -7.62 -18.37
CA GLY A 33 17.16 -8.98 -18.09
C GLY A 33 16.39 -9.67 -16.93
N LEU A 34 15.50 -8.96 -16.22
CA LEU A 34 14.61 -9.58 -15.24
C LEU A 34 13.64 -10.52 -15.96
N THR A 35 13.55 -11.79 -15.53
CA THR A 35 12.48 -12.69 -15.99
C THR A 35 11.15 -12.19 -15.43
N LEU A 36 10.20 -11.89 -16.32
CA LEU A 36 8.90 -11.29 -15.96
C LEU A 36 7.79 -11.81 -16.87
N SER A 37 6.67 -12.16 -16.25
CA SER A 37 5.43 -12.57 -16.91
C SER A 37 4.22 -11.95 -16.23
N GLU A 38 3.05 -12.02 -16.87
CA GLU A 38 1.77 -11.62 -16.26
C GLU A 38 1.48 -12.41 -14.97
N THR A 39 1.91 -13.66 -14.87
CA THR A 39 1.69 -14.50 -13.67
C THR A 39 2.37 -13.89 -12.44
N ASP A 40 3.59 -13.41 -12.58
CA ASP A 40 4.33 -12.79 -11.46
C ASP A 40 3.58 -11.57 -10.88
N ILE A 41 2.89 -10.83 -11.73
CA ILE A 41 2.13 -9.64 -11.34
C ILE A 41 0.75 -10.04 -10.83
N GLN A 42 0.14 -11.04 -11.46
CA GLN A 42 -1.21 -11.52 -11.13
C GLN A 42 -1.29 -12.06 -9.71
N GLU A 43 -0.25 -12.74 -9.21
CA GLU A 43 -0.18 -13.22 -7.83
C GLU A 43 -0.38 -12.08 -6.80
N PHE A 44 0.21 -10.92 -7.05
CA PHE A 44 0.02 -9.73 -6.21
C PHE A 44 -1.39 -9.12 -6.37
N LEU A 45 -1.87 -9.03 -7.61
CA LEU A 45 -3.21 -8.51 -7.89
C LEU A 45 -4.29 -9.41 -7.29
N ASP A 46 -4.06 -10.72 -7.27
CA ASP A 46 -4.97 -11.69 -6.67
C ASP A 46 -5.15 -11.46 -5.17
N ARG A 47 -4.12 -11.07 -4.44
CA ARG A 47 -4.21 -10.67 -3.02
C ARG A 47 -5.02 -9.39 -2.80
N ARG A 48 -5.06 -8.49 -3.80
CA ARG A 48 -5.78 -7.21 -3.75
C ARG A 48 -7.26 -7.31 -4.13
N LYS A 49 -7.62 -8.19 -5.06
CA LYS A 49 -8.97 -8.23 -5.66
C LYS A 49 -10.08 -8.44 -4.62
N PRO A 50 -11.32 -7.94 -4.88
CA PRO A 50 -12.46 -8.15 -3.99
C PRO A 50 -12.99 -9.59 -4.08
N GLY A 51 -13.81 -9.99 -3.11
CA GLY A 51 -14.58 -11.25 -3.18
C GLY A 51 -13.81 -12.50 -2.77
N GLN A 52 -12.66 -12.37 -2.11
CA GLN A 52 -11.84 -13.54 -1.73
C GLN A 52 -12.22 -14.16 -0.39
N THR A 53 -12.91 -13.42 0.47
CA THR A 53 -13.24 -13.86 1.83
C THR A 53 -14.69 -13.58 2.15
N SER A 54 -15.25 -14.29 3.14
CA SER A 54 -16.63 -14.11 3.63
C SER A 54 -16.89 -12.71 4.20
N ILE A 55 -15.83 -11.99 4.56
CA ILE A 55 -15.88 -10.61 5.08
C ILE A 55 -15.70 -9.54 4.00
N SER A 56 -15.44 -9.93 2.75
CA SER A 56 -15.30 -9.00 1.64
C SER A 56 -16.63 -8.83 0.89
N THR A 57 -16.70 -7.76 0.07
CA THR A 57 -17.82 -7.54 -0.84
C THR A 57 -18.03 -8.74 -1.77
N PRO A 58 -19.30 -9.11 -2.12
CA PRO A 58 -19.59 -10.17 -3.08
C PRO A 58 -19.24 -9.79 -4.53
N ARG A 59 -18.59 -8.67 -4.77
CA ARG A 59 -18.10 -8.26 -6.09
C ARG A 59 -16.97 -9.18 -6.52
N VAL A 60 -17.08 -9.81 -7.69
CA VAL A 60 -16.04 -10.65 -8.28
C VAL A 60 -15.47 -9.92 -9.49
N GLU A 61 -14.17 -9.67 -9.47
CA GLU A 61 -13.41 -9.13 -10.60
C GLU A 61 -12.13 -9.96 -10.77
N ALA A 62 -11.83 -10.34 -12.01
CA ALA A 62 -10.63 -11.12 -12.29
C ALA A 62 -9.37 -10.28 -12.14
N ASP A 63 -9.46 -8.95 -12.31
CA ASP A 63 -8.35 -7.99 -12.30
C ASP A 63 -7.15 -8.49 -13.13
N GLN A 64 -7.43 -9.06 -14.31
CA GLN A 64 -6.44 -9.69 -15.15
C GLN A 64 -5.53 -8.65 -15.79
N VAL A 65 -4.23 -8.79 -15.55
CA VAL A 65 -3.22 -7.87 -16.07
C VAL A 65 -2.82 -8.26 -17.49
N GLU A 66 -2.58 -7.24 -18.33
CA GLU A 66 -1.97 -7.35 -19.65
C GLU A 66 -0.68 -6.54 -19.65
N ILE A 67 0.46 -7.13 -20.04
CA ILE A 67 1.72 -6.42 -20.31
C ILE A 67 1.73 -5.98 -21.77
N LEU A 68 1.85 -4.68 -22.03
CA LEU A 68 1.77 -4.13 -23.38
C LEU A 68 3.13 -3.77 -23.98
N SER A 69 4.16 -3.59 -23.15
CA SER A 69 5.52 -3.21 -23.58
C SER A 69 6.56 -3.55 -22.54
N GLY A 70 7.84 -3.41 -22.91
CA GLY A 70 9.00 -3.54 -22.02
C GLY A 70 9.42 -4.96 -21.67
N VAL A 71 8.78 -5.98 -22.26
CA VAL A 71 9.13 -7.40 -22.09
C VAL A 71 9.29 -8.06 -23.46
N PHE A 72 10.36 -8.83 -23.64
CA PHE A 72 10.62 -9.61 -24.83
C PHE A 72 11.14 -11.00 -24.43
N GLN A 73 10.54 -12.05 -24.96
CA GLN A 73 10.86 -13.46 -24.63
C GLN A 73 10.92 -13.73 -23.11
N GLY A 74 9.97 -13.15 -22.36
CA GLY A 74 9.86 -13.34 -20.91
C GLY A 74 10.92 -12.57 -20.09
N ARG A 75 11.60 -11.58 -20.67
CA ARG A 75 12.60 -10.76 -19.97
C ARG A 75 12.37 -9.27 -20.21
N THR A 76 12.62 -8.48 -19.19
CA THR A 76 12.59 -7.01 -19.31
C THR A 76 13.66 -6.51 -20.26
N THR A 77 13.34 -5.45 -21.01
CA THR A 77 14.22 -4.89 -22.07
C THR A 77 14.96 -3.62 -21.63
N GLY A 78 14.67 -3.10 -20.42
CA GLY A 78 15.17 -1.80 -19.96
C GLY A 78 14.40 -0.60 -20.52
N THR A 79 13.32 -0.84 -21.28
CA THR A 79 12.40 0.20 -21.77
C THR A 79 11.14 0.24 -20.90
N PRO A 80 10.30 1.30 -20.94
CA PRO A 80 9.13 1.39 -20.11
C PRO A 80 8.17 0.21 -20.23
N ILE A 81 7.76 -0.35 -19.09
CA ILE A 81 6.76 -1.42 -19.02
C ILE A 81 5.39 -0.78 -18.84
N SER A 82 4.53 -0.95 -19.83
CA SER A 82 3.13 -0.54 -19.75
C SER A 82 2.25 -1.74 -19.41
N MET A 83 1.39 -1.58 -18.41
CA MET A 83 0.46 -2.61 -17.97
C MET A 83 -0.93 -2.03 -17.81
N LEU A 84 -1.96 -2.84 -18.06
CA LEU A 84 -3.35 -2.46 -17.82
C LEU A 84 -4.18 -3.62 -17.28
N VAL A 85 -5.28 -3.24 -16.60
CA VAL A 85 -6.37 -4.12 -16.20
C VAL A 85 -7.69 -3.53 -16.69
N ARG A 86 -8.48 -4.31 -17.43
CA ARG A 86 -9.77 -3.88 -17.95
C ARG A 86 -10.85 -3.88 -16.87
N ASN A 87 -11.73 -2.88 -16.91
CA ASN A 87 -12.92 -2.85 -16.07
C ASN A 87 -14.04 -3.64 -16.75
N THR A 88 -14.44 -4.78 -16.17
CA THR A 88 -15.45 -5.68 -16.77
C THR A 88 -16.80 -5.67 -16.04
N SER A 89 -16.87 -5.22 -14.79
CA SER A 89 -18.03 -5.39 -13.91
C SER A 89 -18.65 -4.08 -13.43
N GLN A 90 -18.46 -2.97 -14.17
CA GLN A 90 -19.02 -1.67 -13.82
C GLN A 90 -20.52 -1.61 -14.09
N LYS A 91 -21.33 -1.35 -13.04
CA LYS A 91 -22.77 -1.08 -13.15
C LYS A 91 -23.01 0.42 -12.94
N SER A 92 -23.07 1.18 -14.01
CA SER A 92 -23.25 2.65 -13.97
C SER A 92 -24.63 3.09 -13.43
N GLY A 93 -25.63 2.22 -13.47
CA GLY A 93 -27.00 2.52 -13.04
C GLY A 93 -27.17 2.71 -11.52
N ASP A 94 -26.26 2.17 -10.72
CA ASP A 94 -26.34 2.23 -9.24
C ASP A 94 -25.94 3.60 -8.66
N TYR A 95 -25.53 4.55 -9.51
CA TYR A 95 -24.91 5.82 -9.07
C TYR A 95 -25.74 7.09 -9.41
N SER A 96 -26.93 6.98 -10.02
CA SER A 96 -27.72 8.13 -10.41
C SER A 96 -28.15 9.02 -9.23
N GLU A 97 -28.47 8.41 -8.08
CA GLU A 97 -28.83 9.15 -6.86
C GLU A 97 -27.63 9.91 -6.28
N ILE A 98 -26.41 9.35 -6.41
CA ILE A 98 -25.17 9.93 -5.86
C ILE A 98 -24.77 11.25 -6.56
N ALA A 99 -25.30 11.50 -7.75
CA ALA A 99 -25.06 12.75 -8.47
C ALA A 99 -25.60 13.98 -7.71
N SER A 100 -26.65 13.80 -6.88
CA SER A 100 -27.37 14.90 -6.24
C SER A 100 -26.95 15.25 -4.83
N TYR A 101 -26.01 14.47 -4.22
CA TYR A 101 -25.55 14.72 -2.85
C TYR A 101 -24.08 14.36 -2.66
N TYR A 102 -23.50 14.75 -1.53
CA TYR A 102 -22.13 14.45 -1.15
C TYR A 102 -22.09 13.35 -0.10
N ARG A 103 -21.47 12.21 -0.42
CA ARG A 103 -21.35 11.10 0.51
C ARG A 103 -20.41 11.45 1.66
N PRO A 104 -20.81 11.26 2.93
CA PRO A 104 -19.93 11.48 4.07
C PRO A 104 -18.65 10.66 3.96
N GLY A 105 -17.51 11.27 4.29
CA GLY A 105 -16.20 10.61 4.28
C GLY A 105 -15.63 10.26 2.90
N HIS A 106 -16.30 10.60 1.80
CA HIS A 106 -15.82 10.45 0.42
C HIS A 106 -15.30 11.78 -0.14
N ALA A 107 -14.71 11.72 -1.34
CA ALA A 107 -14.10 12.88 -1.99
C ALA A 107 -15.08 13.67 -2.89
N ASP A 108 -16.37 13.40 -2.84
CA ASP A 108 -17.36 13.96 -3.75
C ASP A 108 -17.33 15.48 -3.76
N TYR A 109 -17.46 16.10 -2.59
CA TYR A 109 -17.42 17.55 -2.42
C TYR A 109 -16.09 18.17 -2.87
N THR A 110 -14.96 17.53 -2.47
CA THR A 110 -13.64 18.06 -2.79
C THR A 110 -13.29 17.97 -4.27
N PHE A 111 -13.88 17.02 -5.02
CA PHE A 111 -13.74 16.95 -6.47
C PHE A 111 -14.51 18.09 -7.17
N ASP A 112 -15.76 18.35 -6.76
CA ASP A 112 -16.54 19.46 -7.32
C ASP A 112 -15.87 20.80 -7.05
N GLU A 113 -15.38 21.03 -5.83
CA GLU A 113 -14.66 22.27 -5.47
C GLU A 113 -13.36 22.44 -6.26
N LYS A 114 -12.61 21.37 -6.45
CA LYS A 114 -11.30 21.44 -7.09
C LYS A 114 -11.37 21.52 -8.61
N TYR A 115 -12.28 20.77 -9.23
CA TYR A 115 -12.32 20.60 -10.68
C TYR A 115 -13.55 21.24 -11.33
N GLY A 116 -14.51 21.74 -10.53
CA GLY A 116 -15.76 22.35 -11.00
C GLY A 116 -16.83 21.34 -11.43
N PHE A 117 -16.49 20.06 -11.50
CA PHE A 117 -17.41 18.93 -11.76
C PHE A 117 -16.73 17.61 -11.37
N ARG A 118 -17.55 16.56 -11.20
CA ARG A 118 -17.06 15.19 -10.94
C ARG A 118 -17.75 14.15 -11.82
N ASP A 119 -17.05 13.06 -12.07
CA ASP A 119 -17.69 11.82 -12.50
C ASP A 119 -18.26 11.12 -11.26
N TYR A 120 -19.56 11.23 -11.06
CA TYR A 120 -20.27 10.67 -9.91
C TYR A 120 -20.37 9.13 -9.94
N ARG A 121 -20.02 8.47 -11.06
CA ARG A 121 -20.09 7.01 -11.22
C ARG A 121 -19.03 6.26 -10.42
N GLY A 122 -18.82 6.64 -9.19
CA GLY A 122 -17.86 6.05 -8.23
C GLY A 122 -16.79 7.02 -7.79
N GLY A 123 -15.72 6.52 -7.17
CA GLY A 123 -14.65 7.37 -6.62
C GLY A 123 -13.60 7.82 -7.64
N GLY A 124 -13.73 7.48 -8.93
CA GLY A 124 -12.75 7.85 -9.95
C GLY A 124 -11.31 7.47 -9.55
N ARG A 125 -10.41 8.46 -9.57
CA ARG A 125 -9.01 8.33 -9.12
C ARG A 125 -8.85 8.20 -7.59
N SER A 126 -9.85 8.57 -6.79
CA SER A 126 -9.84 8.37 -5.32
C SER A 126 -10.39 7.01 -4.88
N SER A 127 -10.82 6.17 -5.81
CA SER A 127 -11.30 4.82 -5.53
C SER A 127 -10.13 3.90 -5.14
N GLY A 128 -10.38 2.98 -4.19
CA GLY A 128 -9.41 1.91 -3.87
C GLY A 128 -9.04 1.02 -5.08
N ARG A 129 -9.81 1.08 -6.18
CA ARG A 129 -9.50 0.36 -7.42
C ARG A 129 -8.25 0.92 -8.12
N GLU A 130 -7.90 2.18 -7.93
CA GLU A 130 -6.66 2.80 -8.42
C GLU A 130 -5.41 2.03 -7.97
N THR A 131 -5.46 1.38 -6.81
CA THR A 131 -4.33 0.61 -6.26
C THR A 131 -3.92 -0.61 -7.09
N ILE A 132 -4.74 -1.07 -8.05
CA ILE A 132 -4.35 -2.08 -9.06
C ILE A 132 -3.01 -1.69 -9.71
N SER A 133 -2.92 -0.44 -10.14
CA SER A 133 -1.75 0.10 -10.83
C SER A 133 -0.49 0.10 -9.95
N ARG A 134 -0.66 0.43 -8.66
CA ARG A 134 0.43 0.41 -7.67
C ARG A 134 0.90 -1.01 -7.38
N VAL A 135 -0.03 -1.94 -7.21
CA VAL A 135 0.26 -3.35 -6.92
C VAL A 135 0.96 -4.01 -8.11
N ALA A 136 0.51 -3.73 -9.34
CA ALA A 136 1.18 -4.24 -10.53
C ALA A 136 2.66 -3.77 -10.63
N ALA A 137 2.93 -2.50 -10.35
CA ALA A 137 4.30 -1.98 -10.31
C ALA A 137 5.10 -2.52 -9.11
N GLY A 138 4.45 -2.67 -7.95
CA GLY A 138 5.05 -3.20 -6.74
C GLY A 138 5.50 -4.66 -6.88
N ALA A 139 4.77 -5.47 -7.63
CA ALA A 139 5.16 -6.85 -7.95
C ALA A 139 6.51 -6.91 -8.67
N ILE A 140 6.75 -5.99 -9.63
CA ILE A 140 8.05 -5.87 -10.32
C ILE A 140 9.14 -5.46 -9.33
N ALA A 141 8.87 -4.44 -8.51
CA ALA A 141 9.83 -3.96 -7.52
C ALA A 141 10.20 -5.06 -6.51
N SER A 142 9.21 -5.77 -5.97
CA SER A 142 9.42 -6.89 -5.03
C SER A 142 10.24 -8.02 -5.65
N LYS A 143 10.00 -8.34 -6.94
CA LYS A 143 10.77 -9.37 -7.64
C LYS A 143 12.24 -8.98 -7.81
N ILE A 144 12.53 -7.72 -8.11
CA ILE A 144 13.90 -7.20 -8.18
C ILE A 144 14.56 -7.26 -6.81
N LEU A 145 13.92 -6.74 -5.76
CA LEU A 145 14.43 -6.74 -4.39
C LEU A 145 14.74 -8.16 -3.90
N LYS A 146 13.83 -9.09 -4.13
CA LYS A 146 13.98 -10.49 -3.77
C LYS A 146 15.21 -11.14 -4.43
N SER A 147 15.52 -10.77 -5.67
CA SER A 147 16.73 -11.26 -6.37
C SER A 147 18.03 -10.81 -5.72
N MET A 148 17.99 -9.80 -4.86
CA MET A 148 19.12 -9.26 -4.09
C MET A 148 19.08 -9.66 -2.60
N GLY A 149 18.18 -10.59 -2.21
CA GLY A 149 18.05 -11.03 -0.83
C GLY A 149 17.26 -10.06 0.07
N ILE A 150 16.63 -9.04 -0.50
CA ILE A 150 15.79 -8.10 0.23
C ILE A 150 14.34 -8.56 0.14
N ASP A 151 13.70 -8.78 1.29
CA ASP A 151 12.31 -9.23 1.38
C ASP A 151 11.42 -8.13 1.96
N VAL A 152 10.27 -7.92 1.33
CA VAL A 152 9.26 -6.94 1.73
C VAL A 152 7.95 -7.66 1.92
N PHE A 153 7.38 -7.59 3.09
CA PHE A 153 6.07 -8.18 3.36
C PHE A 153 5.27 -7.33 4.33
N ALA A 154 3.96 -7.35 4.17
CA ALA A 154 3.05 -6.60 5.02
C ALA A 154 1.96 -7.51 5.56
N TYR A 155 1.37 -7.10 6.68
CA TYR A 155 0.33 -7.85 7.39
C TYR A 155 -0.56 -6.92 8.22
N THR A 156 -1.68 -7.45 8.67
CA THR A 156 -2.60 -6.76 9.58
C THR A 156 -2.15 -6.95 11.03
N THR A 157 -1.94 -5.87 11.75
CA THR A 157 -1.60 -5.92 13.19
C THR A 157 -2.80 -5.68 14.08
N ALA A 158 -3.83 -4.95 13.61
CA ALA A 158 -5.05 -4.77 14.36
C ALA A 158 -6.27 -4.55 13.46
N ILE A 159 -7.44 -5.01 13.91
CA ILE A 159 -8.75 -4.74 13.35
C ILE A 159 -9.65 -4.23 14.49
N GLY A 160 -10.03 -2.94 14.43
CA GLY A 160 -10.66 -2.29 15.56
C GLY A 160 -9.78 -2.41 16.82
N GLU A 161 -10.32 -2.98 17.87
CA GLU A 161 -9.62 -3.21 19.14
C GLU A 161 -8.87 -4.56 19.22
N ILE A 162 -9.03 -5.43 18.22
CA ILE A 162 -8.40 -6.75 18.20
C ILE A 162 -7.00 -6.62 17.57
N ALA A 163 -5.97 -6.69 18.42
CA ALA A 163 -4.56 -6.67 18.00
C ALA A 163 -3.95 -8.08 18.03
N ILE A 164 -2.91 -8.28 17.24
CA ILE A 164 -2.09 -9.51 17.27
C ILE A 164 -1.24 -9.56 18.54
N ASP A 165 -0.89 -10.78 18.91
CA ASP A 165 0.18 -11.07 19.84
C ASP A 165 1.45 -11.44 19.05
N TYR A 166 2.50 -10.63 19.15
CA TYR A 166 3.74 -10.85 18.40
C TYR A 166 4.45 -12.16 18.79
N ASP A 167 4.19 -12.70 19.99
CA ASP A 167 4.72 -14.00 20.40
C ASP A 167 4.07 -15.17 19.64
N LYS A 168 2.93 -14.91 18.97
CA LYS A 168 2.19 -15.88 18.15
C LYS A 168 2.34 -15.61 16.64
N PHE A 169 3.34 -14.82 16.27
CA PHE A 169 3.56 -14.45 14.88
C PHE A 169 3.96 -15.66 14.03
N ASP A 170 3.11 -16.03 13.09
CA ASP A 170 3.37 -17.03 12.06
C ASP A 170 3.15 -16.38 10.67
N ARG A 171 4.23 -16.28 9.91
CA ARG A 171 4.24 -15.65 8.61
C ARG A 171 3.31 -16.32 7.58
N ASP A 172 3.17 -17.63 7.65
CA ASP A 172 2.35 -18.41 6.71
C ASP A 172 0.86 -18.04 6.83
N ASN A 173 0.44 -17.62 8.01
CA ASN A 173 -0.92 -17.14 8.28
C ASN A 173 -1.29 -15.87 7.50
N ILE A 174 -0.32 -15.03 7.12
CA ILE A 174 -0.58 -13.77 6.39
C ILE A 174 -1.32 -14.04 5.07
N LEU A 175 -0.94 -15.08 4.36
CA LEU A 175 -1.57 -15.45 3.09
C LEU A 175 -2.71 -16.46 3.26
N ALA A 176 -2.70 -17.25 4.33
CA ALA A 176 -3.68 -18.30 4.58
C ALA A 176 -4.97 -17.78 5.23
N LEU A 177 -4.89 -16.73 6.06
CA LEU A 177 -6.01 -16.23 6.85
C LEU A 177 -6.72 -15.03 6.20
N PRO A 178 -8.03 -14.94 6.32
CA PRO A 178 -8.85 -13.92 5.63
C PRO A 178 -8.59 -12.48 6.09
N THR A 179 -8.04 -12.28 7.29
CA THR A 179 -7.71 -10.96 7.83
C THR A 179 -6.27 -10.53 7.52
N ALA A 180 -5.45 -11.42 6.94
CA ALA A 180 -4.01 -11.23 6.77
C ALA A 180 -3.28 -10.96 8.11
N MET A 181 -3.82 -11.43 9.23
CA MET A 181 -3.16 -11.40 10.54
C MET A 181 -2.22 -12.60 10.67
N PRO A 182 -0.98 -12.42 11.14
CA PRO A 182 -0.06 -13.53 11.40
C PRO A 182 -0.43 -14.37 12.64
N ASP A 183 -1.31 -13.89 13.50
CA ASP A 183 -1.82 -14.56 14.70
C ASP A 183 -3.19 -15.17 14.42
N ALA A 184 -3.29 -16.51 14.47
CA ALA A 184 -4.53 -17.23 14.20
C ALA A 184 -5.63 -16.98 15.26
N ASP A 185 -5.26 -16.77 16.52
CA ASP A 185 -6.21 -16.47 17.58
C ASP A 185 -6.80 -15.06 17.41
N ALA A 186 -5.94 -14.08 17.09
CA ALA A 186 -6.38 -12.72 16.77
C ALA A 186 -7.27 -12.70 15.52
N ASN A 187 -6.93 -13.47 14.48
CA ASN A 187 -7.78 -13.62 13.30
C ASN A 187 -9.18 -14.14 13.65
N ALA A 188 -9.28 -15.18 14.50
CA ALA A 188 -10.58 -15.73 14.89
C ALA A 188 -11.45 -14.67 15.59
N LYS A 189 -10.88 -13.94 16.56
CA LYS A 189 -11.56 -12.84 17.27
C LYS A 189 -11.95 -11.70 16.34
N ALA A 190 -11.06 -11.33 15.43
CA ALA A 190 -11.30 -10.28 14.43
C ALA A 190 -12.44 -10.66 13.48
N MET A 191 -12.55 -11.92 13.10
CA MET A 191 -13.66 -12.42 12.27
C MET A 191 -15.01 -12.28 12.99
N GLU A 192 -15.11 -12.59 14.28
CA GLU A 192 -16.30 -12.39 15.09
C GLU A 192 -16.65 -10.91 15.22
N TYR A 193 -15.64 -10.07 15.51
CA TYR A 193 -15.81 -8.62 15.61
C TYR A 193 -16.36 -8.00 14.31
N LEU A 194 -15.85 -8.45 13.15
CA LEU A 194 -16.32 -8.01 11.84
C LEU A 194 -17.76 -8.45 11.54
N GLN A 195 -18.18 -9.63 12.01
CA GLN A 195 -19.57 -10.08 11.88
C GLN A 195 -20.52 -9.18 12.68
N ILE A 196 -20.13 -8.77 13.88
CA ILE A 196 -20.89 -7.84 14.73
C ILE A 196 -21.00 -6.47 14.06
N ALA A 197 -19.89 -5.92 13.55
CA ALA A 197 -19.88 -4.64 12.86
C ALA A 197 -20.80 -4.67 11.62
N ARG A 198 -20.74 -5.75 10.84
CA ARG A 198 -21.63 -5.95 9.69
C ARG A 198 -23.10 -6.06 10.06
N ALA A 199 -23.42 -6.75 11.15
CA ALA A 199 -24.80 -6.86 11.67
C ALA A 199 -25.36 -5.49 12.09
N ASN A 200 -24.47 -4.62 12.60
CA ASN A 200 -24.80 -3.23 12.98
C ASN A 200 -24.81 -2.26 11.77
N CYS A 201 -24.67 -2.77 10.53
CA CYS A 201 -24.61 -1.93 9.32
C CYS A 201 -23.46 -0.91 9.32
N ASP A 202 -22.34 -1.24 9.97
CA ASP A 202 -21.19 -0.36 10.17
C ASP A 202 -19.89 -0.99 9.64
N SER A 203 -18.80 -0.27 9.74
CA SER A 203 -17.45 -0.65 9.31
C SER A 203 -16.42 -0.36 10.37
N VAL A 204 -15.27 -1.01 10.26
CA VAL A 204 -14.16 -0.83 11.20
C VAL A 204 -12.86 -0.47 10.48
N GLY A 205 -11.99 0.26 11.18
CA GLY A 205 -10.64 0.54 10.77
C GLY A 205 -9.66 -0.54 11.26
N GLY A 206 -8.37 -0.30 11.06
CA GLY A 206 -7.34 -1.18 11.57
C GLY A 206 -5.94 -0.66 11.27
N ILE A 207 -4.96 -1.47 11.60
CA ILE A 207 -3.54 -1.14 11.47
C ILE A 207 -2.87 -2.21 10.61
N MET A 208 -2.02 -1.75 9.69
CA MET A 208 -1.13 -2.60 8.91
C MET A 208 0.32 -2.32 9.32
N GLU A 209 1.14 -3.34 9.27
CA GLU A 209 2.59 -3.21 9.40
C GLU A 209 3.27 -3.81 8.17
N CYS A 210 4.32 -3.15 7.69
CA CYS A 210 5.20 -3.65 6.64
C CYS A 210 6.62 -3.74 7.18
N LYS A 211 7.25 -4.87 6.93
CA LYS A 211 8.60 -5.18 7.32
C LYS A 211 9.47 -5.36 6.09
N VAL A 212 10.67 -4.74 6.10
CA VAL A 212 11.69 -4.96 5.07
C VAL A 212 12.90 -5.58 5.74
N THR A 213 13.31 -6.73 5.27
CA THR A 213 14.47 -7.47 5.80
C THR A 213 15.58 -7.58 4.77
N GLY A 214 16.83 -7.73 5.21
CA GLY A 214 17.98 -7.89 4.33
C GLY A 214 18.44 -6.58 3.65
N LEU A 215 18.00 -5.43 4.15
CA LEU A 215 18.36 -4.13 3.60
C LEU A 215 19.77 -3.73 4.07
N PRO A 216 20.71 -3.39 3.18
CA PRO A 216 22.01 -2.89 3.60
C PRO A 216 21.89 -1.51 4.26
N ALA A 217 22.83 -1.17 5.15
CA ALA A 217 22.92 0.17 5.72
C ALA A 217 23.28 1.22 4.65
N GLY A 218 22.75 2.43 4.79
CA GLY A 218 23.09 3.59 3.98
C GLY A 218 22.20 3.86 2.78
N LEU A 219 20.99 3.26 2.69
CA LEU A 219 20.02 3.59 1.65
C LEU A 219 19.08 4.71 2.12
N GLY A 220 18.85 5.67 1.26
CA GLY A 220 18.12 6.91 1.55
C GLY A 220 19.06 8.10 1.52
N ASP A 221 18.57 9.24 1.98
CA ASP A 221 19.35 10.48 2.01
C ASP A 221 19.01 11.28 3.28
N THR A 222 19.63 12.42 3.42
CA THR A 222 19.36 13.38 4.51
C THR A 222 18.30 14.41 4.10
N VAL A 223 17.92 15.27 5.04
CA VAL A 223 17.03 16.42 4.88
C VAL A 223 15.64 16.03 4.36
N PHE A 224 15.31 16.29 3.09
CA PHE A 224 13.96 16.09 2.56
C PHE A 224 13.75 14.72 1.92
N GLU A 225 14.80 14.06 1.45
CA GLU A 225 14.75 12.76 0.77
C GLU A 225 15.08 11.60 1.72
N LYS A 226 14.80 11.79 3.02
CA LYS A 226 14.95 10.73 4.01
C LYS A 226 14.11 9.52 3.65
N LEU A 227 14.62 8.33 3.90
CA LEU A 227 13.92 7.07 3.63
C LEU A 227 12.57 7.00 4.37
N ASP A 228 12.55 7.38 5.66
CA ASP A 228 11.32 7.46 6.46
C ASP A 228 10.30 8.46 5.89
N ALA A 229 10.76 9.61 5.41
CA ALA A 229 9.90 10.63 4.79
C ALA A 229 9.29 10.12 3.47
N ASN A 230 10.08 9.44 2.63
CA ASN A 230 9.62 8.89 1.37
C ASN A 230 8.68 7.68 1.59
N LEU A 231 8.95 6.82 2.57
CA LEU A 231 8.04 5.75 3.00
C LEU A 231 6.73 6.33 3.52
N ALA A 232 6.78 7.34 4.39
CA ALA A 232 5.59 8.00 4.90
C ALA A 232 4.76 8.64 3.77
N LYS A 233 5.38 9.34 2.81
CA LYS A 233 4.72 9.88 1.62
C LYS A 233 4.05 8.78 0.78
N ALA A 234 4.75 7.69 0.53
CA ALA A 234 4.25 6.57 -0.26
C ALA A 234 3.01 5.94 0.38
N ILE A 235 3.09 5.62 1.67
CA ILE A 235 2.04 4.93 2.41
C ILE A 235 0.88 5.87 2.76
N MET A 236 1.13 7.12 3.13
CA MET A 236 0.08 8.13 3.35
C MET A 236 -0.72 8.42 2.07
N SER A 237 -0.15 8.18 0.89
CA SER A 237 -0.85 8.32 -0.39
C SER A 237 -1.89 7.22 -0.66
N ILE A 238 -1.90 6.14 0.11
CA ILE A 238 -2.89 5.08 0.02
C ILE A 238 -4.21 5.60 0.59
N GLY A 239 -5.31 5.44 -0.17
CA GLY A 239 -6.63 5.87 0.28
C GLY A 239 -7.01 5.26 1.64
N ALA A 240 -7.63 6.07 2.50
CA ALA A 240 -8.04 5.75 3.88
C ALA A 240 -6.93 5.69 4.92
N VAL A 241 -5.65 5.74 4.58
CA VAL A 241 -4.56 5.89 5.55
C VAL A 241 -4.63 7.27 6.20
N LYS A 242 -4.45 7.34 7.53
CA LYS A 242 -4.57 8.56 8.34
C LYS A 242 -3.35 8.86 9.21
N ALA A 243 -2.53 7.84 9.47
CA ALA A 243 -1.24 7.99 10.14
C ALA A 243 -0.25 6.96 9.60
N VAL A 244 1.03 7.30 9.68
CA VAL A 244 2.16 6.41 9.38
C VAL A 244 3.16 6.54 10.51
N GLU A 245 3.70 5.42 10.96
CA GLU A 245 4.75 5.34 11.99
C GLU A 245 5.95 4.55 11.48
N ILE A 246 7.12 4.90 11.99
CA ILE A 246 8.38 4.19 11.76
C ILE A 246 8.90 3.72 13.13
N GLY A 247 9.29 2.45 13.23
CA GLY A 247 9.78 1.87 14.49
C GLY A 247 8.76 1.96 15.61
N ASP A 248 9.17 2.51 16.76
CA ASP A 248 8.28 2.69 17.92
C ASP A 248 7.20 3.78 17.71
N GLY A 249 7.30 4.56 16.62
CA GLY A 249 6.27 5.50 16.21
C GLY A 249 6.00 6.57 17.28
N VAL A 250 4.72 6.79 17.62
CA VAL A 250 4.30 7.80 18.61
C VAL A 250 4.79 7.52 20.02
N ASN A 251 5.16 6.27 20.33
CA ASN A 251 5.60 5.87 21.68
C ASN A 251 6.95 6.52 22.06
N VAL A 252 7.78 6.88 21.06
CA VAL A 252 9.04 7.59 21.31
C VAL A 252 8.87 8.90 22.09
N ALA A 253 7.68 9.53 21.98
CA ALA A 253 7.38 10.77 22.70
C ALA A 253 7.29 10.57 24.23
N PHE A 254 7.15 9.35 24.70
CA PHE A 254 7.01 8.99 26.11
C PHE A 254 8.25 8.26 26.66
N SER A 255 9.28 8.06 25.81
CA SER A 255 10.51 7.34 26.17
C SER A 255 11.60 8.31 26.62
N TYR A 256 12.48 7.85 27.51
CA TYR A 256 13.74 8.52 27.76
C TYR A 256 14.76 8.16 26.68
N GLY A 257 15.71 9.08 26.39
CA GLY A 257 16.76 8.82 25.40
C GLY A 257 17.62 7.59 25.73
N SER A 258 17.85 7.31 27.03
CA SER A 258 18.56 6.11 27.48
C SER A 258 17.86 4.81 27.12
N ASP A 259 16.53 4.82 27.06
CA ASP A 259 15.71 3.64 26.79
C ASP A 259 15.44 3.49 25.29
N ASN A 260 15.37 4.62 24.57
CA ASN A 260 15.05 4.65 23.14
C ASN A 260 16.29 4.50 22.23
N ASN A 261 17.51 4.71 22.74
CA ASN A 261 18.72 4.61 21.93
C ASN A 261 19.04 3.14 21.61
N ASP A 262 19.12 2.83 20.31
CA ASP A 262 19.53 1.51 19.81
C ASP A 262 21.04 1.37 19.92
N ALA A 263 21.52 0.67 20.96
CA ALA A 263 22.95 0.52 21.24
C ALA A 263 23.62 -0.41 20.22
N PHE A 264 24.68 0.07 19.57
CA PHE A 264 25.51 -0.75 18.69
C PHE A 264 26.41 -1.73 19.46
N PHE A 265 26.67 -2.88 18.87
CA PHE A 265 27.65 -3.85 19.35
C PHE A 265 28.23 -4.62 18.15
N MET A 266 29.38 -5.28 18.42
CA MET A 266 29.98 -6.19 17.45
C MET A 266 29.34 -7.57 17.59
N ASN A 267 28.76 -8.07 16.48
CA ASN A 267 28.30 -9.45 16.33
C ASN A 267 29.27 -10.15 15.36
N ASP A 268 30.23 -10.86 15.91
CA ASP A 268 31.40 -11.33 15.18
C ASP A 268 32.11 -10.16 14.46
N ASP A 269 32.17 -10.17 13.14
CA ASP A 269 32.79 -9.13 12.32
C ASP A 269 31.80 -8.06 11.81
N GLU A 270 30.53 -8.11 12.21
CA GLU A 270 29.49 -7.20 11.75
C GLU A 270 29.01 -6.26 12.88
N ILE A 271 28.66 -5.02 12.50
CA ILE A 271 28.02 -4.09 13.42
C ILE A 271 26.52 -4.43 13.48
N ALA A 272 26.02 -4.65 14.69
CA ALA A 272 24.60 -4.92 14.95
C ALA A 272 24.06 -3.98 16.03
N LYS A 273 22.75 -3.96 16.22
CA LYS A 273 22.07 -3.22 17.29
C LYS A 273 21.38 -4.17 18.25
N LYS A 274 21.27 -3.76 19.52
CA LYS A 274 20.58 -4.54 20.57
C LYS A 274 19.06 -4.44 20.49
N THR A 275 18.56 -3.32 19.96
CA THR A 275 17.15 -2.97 19.83
C THR A 275 16.92 -2.29 18.50
N ASN A 276 15.69 -2.12 18.08
CA ASN A 276 15.32 -1.47 16.83
C ASN A 276 14.16 -0.47 17.02
N HIS A 277 14.29 0.40 18.02
CA HIS A 277 13.31 1.47 18.32
C HIS A 277 13.16 2.46 17.16
N ALA A 278 14.28 2.74 16.46
CA ALA A 278 14.32 3.59 15.29
C ALA A 278 13.66 2.96 14.04
N GLY A 279 13.33 1.67 14.09
CA GLY A 279 12.68 0.96 12.98
C GLY A 279 13.53 0.85 11.72
N GLY A 280 14.85 0.62 11.87
CA GLY A 280 15.78 0.37 10.77
C GLY A 280 16.26 1.63 10.04
N ILE A 281 15.98 2.83 10.55
CA ILE A 281 16.31 4.09 9.87
C ILE A 281 16.95 5.08 10.87
N LEU A 282 18.18 5.48 10.59
CA LEU A 282 18.91 6.50 11.34
C LEU A 282 19.36 7.63 10.42
N GLY A 283 19.11 8.87 10.81
CA GLY A 283 19.49 10.05 10.03
C GLY A 283 18.85 10.13 8.62
N GLY A 284 17.77 9.38 8.38
CA GLY A 284 17.09 9.29 7.10
C GLY A 284 17.61 8.18 6.17
N MET A 285 18.51 7.35 6.65
CA MET A 285 19.11 6.23 5.90
C MET A 285 18.86 4.91 6.63
N SER A 286 18.77 3.81 5.90
CA SER A 286 18.72 2.47 6.49
C SER A 286 19.99 2.19 7.30
N ASP A 287 19.87 1.45 8.38
CA ASP A 287 20.97 1.18 9.30
C ASP A 287 21.41 -0.30 9.34
N GLY A 288 20.79 -1.14 8.49
CA GLY A 288 21.08 -2.56 8.37
C GLY A 288 20.11 -3.48 9.11
N ASP A 289 19.30 -2.94 10.02
CA ASP A 289 18.23 -3.68 10.66
C ASP A 289 16.95 -3.69 9.81
N ASP A 290 15.97 -4.44 10.27
CA ASP A 290 14.66 -4.49 9.64
C ASP A 290 13.97 -3.12 9.64
N VAL A 291 13.55 -2.65 8.47
CA VAL A 291 12.72 -1.45 8.40
C VAL A 291 11.28 -1.81 8.75
N ILE A 292 10.73 -1.12 9.76
CA ILE A 292 9.38 -1.35 10.30
C ILE A 292 8.54 -0.10 10.09
N VAL A 293 7.44 -0.25 9.32
CA VAL A 293 6.50 0.84 9.02
C VAL A 293 5.09 0.39 9.38
N ARG A 294 4.32 1.23 10.10
CA ARG A 294 2.90 1.01 10.40
C ARG A 294 2.02 2.04 9.73
N ALA A 295 0.83 1.63 9.34
CA ALA A 295 -0.18 2.49 8.74
C ALA A 295 -1.55 2.30 9.39
N TYR A 296 -2.18 3.40 9.76
CA TYR A 296 -3.49 3.44 10.40
C TYR A 296 -4.57 3.76 9.37
N VAL A 297 -5.52 2.88 9.24
CA VAL A 297 -6.56 2.92 8.20
C VAL A 297 -7.91 3.22 8.84
N LYS A 298 -8.57 4.29 8.37
CA LYS A 298 -9.91 4.64 8.85
C LYS A 298 -10.95 3.62 8.41
N PRO A 299 -12.10 3.51 9.12
CA PRO A 299 -13.25 2.74 8.67
C PRO A 299 -13.71 3.12 7.26
N THR A 300 -14.27 2.17 6.53
CA THR A 300 -14.87 2.42 5.22
C THR A 300 -16.06 3.37 5.37
N PRO A 301 -16.11 4.51 4.66
CA PRO A 301 -17.19 5.48 4.87
C PRO A 301 -18.52 5.07 4.25
N SER A 302 -18.53 4.07 3.37
CA SER A 302 -19.75 3.49 2.79
C SER A 302 -20.36 2.47 3.76
N ILE A 303 -21.27 2.93 4.62
CA ILE A 303 -22.01 2.11 5.58
C ILE A 303 -23.51 2.11 5.28
N PHE A 304 -24.23 1.10 5.78
CA PHE A 304 -25.68 0.97 5.58
C PHE A 304 -26.50 1.72 6.61
N SER A 305 -25.86 2.30 7.62
CA SER A 305 -26.52 3.16 8.61
C SER A 305 -26.95 4.49 7.97
N LEU A 306 -28.01 5.08 8.49
CA LEU A 306 -28.49 6.40 8.09
C LEU A 306 -27.42 7.45 8.42
N GLN A 307 -27.12 8.35 7.47
CA GLN A 307 -26.10 9.38 7.60
C GLN A 307 -26.65 10.75 7.19
N GLN A 308 -26.26 11.78 7.90
CA GLN A 308 -26.57 13.16 7.54
C GLN A 308 -25.55 13.69 6.53
N THR A 309 -26.05 14.48 5.56
CA THR A 309 -25.23 15.13 4.53
C THR A 309 -25.98 16.32 3.94
N VAL A 310 -25.39 16.91 2.88
CA VAL A 310 -26.03 17.97 2.10
C VAL A 310 -26.16 17.54 0.64
N ASN A 311 -27.20 18.00 -0.01
CA ASN A 311 -27.43 17.82 -1.45
C ASN A 311 -26.76 18.95 -2.28
N SER A 312 -26.82 18.83 -3.60
CA SER A 312 -26.29 19.85 -4.53
C SER A 312 -27.07 21.18 -4.51
N ALA A 313 -28.27 21.22 -3.90
CA ALA A 313 -29.04 22.44 -3.67
C ALA A 313 -28.69 23.10 -2.32
N HIS A 314 -27.69 22.60 -1.60
CA HIS A 314 -27.24 23.07 -0.28
C HIS A 314 -28.28 22.90 0.83
N GLU A 315 -29.05 21.83 0.76
CA GLU A 315 -30.04 21.46 1.77
C GLU A 315 -29.52 20.29 2.59
N ASP A 316 -29.76 20.34 3.91
CA ASP A 316 -29.49 19.20 4.81
C ASP A 316 -30.42 18.05 4.51
N ILE A 317 -29.88 16.87 4.33
CA ILE A 317 -30.62 15.63 4.03
C ILE A 317 -30.08 14.44 4.81
N GLU A 318 -30.89 13.41 4.94
CA GLU A 318 -30.47 12.11 5.42
C GLU A 318 -30.40 11.12 4.26
N ILE A 319 -29.34 10.35 4.24
CA ILE A 319 -29.12 9.31 3.22
C ILE A 319 -28.78 7.98 3.83
N GLN A 320 -29.06 6.92 3.10
CA GLN A 320 -28.55 5.58 3.35
C GLN A 320 -27.81 5.13 2.10
N ILE A 321 -26.50 4.92 2.20
CA ILE A 321 -25.69 4.50 1.05
C ILE A 321 -26.03 3.06 0.71
N LYS A 322 -26.63 2.87 -0.48
CA LYS A 322 -26.93 1.55 -1.03
C LYS A 322 -25.73 1.01 -1.77
N GLY A 323 -25.53 -0.29 -1.80
CA GLY A 323 -24.46 -0.93 -2.55
C GLY A 323 -23.79 -2.08 -1.81
N ARG A 324 -22.73 -2.62 -2.41
CA ARG A 324 -21.94 -3.72 -1.85
C ARG A 324 -20.63 -3.14 -1.33
N HIS A 325 -20.52 -3.00 -0.01
CA HIS A 325 -19.37 -2.39 0.66
C HIS A 325 -18.63 -3.40 1.52
N ASP A 326 -17.31 -3.24 1.61
CA ASP A 326 -16.48 -4.00 2.52
C ASP A 326 -16.66 -3.44 3.95
N PRO A 327 -16.95 -4.25 4.98
CA PRO A 327 -16.96 -3.78 6.37
C PRO A 327 -15.56 -3.39 6.85
N ILE A 328 -14.54 -3.83 6.14
CA ILE A 328 -13.14 -3.50 6.36
C ILE A 328 -12.36 -3.57 5.05
N ILE A 329 -11.36 -2.70 4.88
CA ILE A 329 -10.47 -2.69 3.70
C ILE A 329 -9.03 -3.14 4.03
N VAL A 330 -8.67 -3.22 5.30
CA VAL A 330 -7.29 -3.47 5.77
C VAL A 330 -6.68 -4.72 5.13
N PRO A 331 -7.32 -5.91 5.11
CA PRO A 331 -6.70 -7.09 4.53
C PRO A 331 -6.34 -6.96 3.06
N ARG A 332 -7.13 -6.17 2.30
CA ARG A 332 -6.85 -5.88 0.88
C ARG A 332 -5.83 -4.77 0.69
N ALA A 333 -5.67 -3.89 1.68
CA ALA A 333 -4.71 -2.80 1.66
C ALA A 333 -3.29 -3.26 2.02
N VAL A 334 -3.14 -4.40 2.68
CA VAL A 334 -1.84 -5.00 3.05
C VAL A 334 -0.91 -5.11 1.83
N VAL A 335 -1.34 -5.72 0.74
CA VAL A 335 -0.52 -5.86 -0.48
C VAL A 335 -0.26 -4.52 -1.17
N VAL A 336 -1.12 -3.52 -0.98
CA VAL A 336 -0.88 -2.15 -1.49
C VAL A 336 0.24 -1.48 -0.70
N MET A 337 0.24 -1.62 0.63
CA MET A 337 1.30 -1.12 1.49
C MET A 337 2.65 -1.80 1.17
N GLU A 338 2.66 -3.13 1.04
CA GLU A 338 3.82 -3.91 0.61
C GLU A 338 4.38 -3.40 -0.72
N SER A 339 3.51 -3.20 -1.71
CA SER A 339 3.87 -2.71 -3.04
C SER A 339 4.46 -1.30 -3.02
N MET A 340 3.86 -0.37 -2.27
CA MET A 340 4.36 1.00 -2.16
C MET A 340 5.68 1.06 -1.40
N THR A 341 5.86 0.22 -0.38
CA THR A 341 7.14 0.05 0.32
C THR A 341 8.21 -0.48 -0.63
N ALA A 342 7.92 -1.55 -1.37
CA ALA A 342 8.88 -2.14 -2.32
C ALA A 342 9.31 -1.14 -3.41
N ILE A 343 8.39 -0.35 -3.97
CA ILE A 343 8.69 0.70 -4.95
C ILE A 343 9.63 1.74 -4.33
N THR A 344 9.36 2.18 -3.09
CA THR A 344 10.17 3.21 -2.42
C THR A 344 11.59 2.70 -2.11
N ILE A 345 11.70 1.47 -1.61
CA ILE A 345 12.98 0.84 -1.29
C ILE A 345 13.81 0.62 -2.57
N LEU A 346 13.20 0.13 -3.64
CA LEU A 346 13.90 -0.08 -4.91
C LEU A 346 14.39 1.24 -5.51
N ASP A 347 13.56 2.29 -5.50
CA ASP A 347 13.95 3.61 -5.98
C ASP A 347 15.14 4.17 -5.18
N ALA A 348 15.11 4.07 -3.84
CA ALA A 348 16.21 4.46 -2.98
C ALA A 348 17.49 3.65 -3.26
N LEU A 349 17.37 2.35 -3.50
CA LEU A 349 18.50 1.47 -3.84
C LEU A 349 19.14 1.88 -5.18
N LEU A 350 18.35 2.14 -6.20
CA LEU A 350 18.86 2.58 -7.50
C LEU A 350 19.52 3.97 -7.43
N LEU A 351 18.96 4.90 -6.65
CA LEU A 351 19.56 6.20 -6.39
C LEU A 351 20.91 6.07 -5.70
N ASN A 352 21.05 5.14 -4.74
CA ASN A 352 22.27 4.94 -3.98
C ASN A 352 23.46 4.44 -4.81
N MET A 353 23.23 3.88 -6.02
CA MET A 353 24.30 3.39 -6.89
C MET A 353 25.34 4.46 -7.24
N THR A 354 24.97 5.73 -7.20
CA THR A 354 25.86 6.87 -7.52
C THR A 354 26.45 7.56 -6.29
N ALA A 355 26.18 7.08 -5.09
CA ALA A 355 26.59 7.74 -3.85
C ALA A 355 28.11 7.68 -3.57
N ARG A 356 28.81 6.68 -4.11
CA ARG A 356 30.24 6.44 -3.82
C ARG A 356 31.07 6.40 -5.12
N LEU A 357 32.09 7.26 -5.17
CA LEU A 357 32.98 7.36 -6.34
C LEU A 357 33.76 6.03 -6.59
N ASP A 358 34.22 5.37 -5.53
CA ASP A 358 34.94 4.09 -5.66
C ASP A 358 34.05 3.00 -6.27
N LYS A 359 32.74 2.96 -5.96
CA LYS A 359 31.80 2.01 -6.55
C LYS A 359 31.51 2.32 -8.01
N ILE A 360 31.38 3.60 -8.37
CA ILE A 360 31.26 4.01 -9.77
C ILE A 360 32.51 3.60 -10.58
N GLN A 361 33.70 3.83 -10.01
CA GLN A 361 34.95 3.43 -10.65
C GLN A 361 35.07 1.92 -10.79
N GLU A 362 34.69 1.15 -9.77
CA GLU A 362 34.66 -0.31 -9.81
C GLU A 362 33.76 -0.84 -10.92
N PHE A 363 32.55 -0.28 -11.08
CA PHE A 363 31.57 -0.67 -12.09
C PHE A 363 32.07 -0.43 -13.52
N TYR A 364 32.82 0.68 -13.77
CA TYR A 364 33.34 1.03 -15.09
C TYR A 364 34.78 0.60 -15.34
N LYS A 365 35.46 -0.06 -14.39
CA LYS A 365 36.76 -0.69 -14.67
C LYS A 365 36.57 -1.82 -15.67
N LYS A 366 37.39 -1.77 -16.73
CA LYS A 366 37.47 -2.84 -17.74
C LYS A 366 38.42 -3.94 -17.23
#